data_1a6e249b5be13b6ca6680be85eac24ce
#
_entry.id   1a6e249b5be13b6ca6680be85eac24ce
#
_cell.length_a   1.000
_cell.length_b   1.000
_cell.length_c   1.000
_cell.angle_alpha   90.00
_cell.angle_beta   90.00
_cell.angle_gamma   90.00
#
_symmetry.space_group_name_H-M   'P 1'
#
loop_
_entity.id
_entity.type
_entity.pdbx_description
1 polymer ?
#
loop_
_entity_poly.entity_id
_entity_poly.type
_entity_poly.pdbx_seq_one_letter_code
_entity_poly.pdbx_strand_id
1 'polypeptide(L)'
;MTAIFEKIAFYWTYPFVRYALIVGVLIALCSSLLGVTLVLKRFSFIGDGLSHVAFGAMSIAAVLKLTDDMPLTLGVTVVCAVLLLRTGQNTKIKGDAAIAMISVGALAIGYLLMNLFSTSSNLSGDVCSTLFGSTSILTLSKSEVWLCAGLSVVVVAVFLLYYNKIFAVTFDENFAKAVGTKADLYNLLLAVIVAVVIVLAMNLVGSLLISALVIFPALSAMRIF
;
A
#
# COMPACT_ATOMS: atom_id res chain seq x y z
N MET A 1 -28.15 -4.61 -25.28
CA MET A 1 -27.17 -5.43 -24.50
C MET A 1 -26.04 -5.98 -25.37
N THR A 2 -26.29 -6.42 -26.60
CA THR A 2 -25.27 -6.94 -27.54
C THR A 2 -24.11 -5.95 -27.81
N ALA A 3 -24.39 -4.67 -28.02
CA ALA A 3 -23.34 -3.66 -28.28
C ALA A 3 -22.38 -3.44 -27.12
N ILE A 4 -22.77 -3.67 -25.86
CA ILE A 4 -21.87 -3.56 -24.69
C ILE A 4 -20.96 -4.79 -24.64
N PHE A 5 -21.49 -5.98 -24.90
CA PHE A 5 -20.69 -7.22 -24.92
C PHE A 5 -19.66 -7.21 -26.06
N GLU A 6 -20.03 -6.71 -27.24
CA GLU A 6 -19.09 -6.56 -28.36
C GLU A 6 -17.96 -5.60 -28.03
N LYS A 7 -18.23 -4.45 -27.40
CA LYS A 7 -17.21 -3.51 -26.95
C LYS A 7 -16.29 -4.13 -25.88
N ILE A 8 -16.85 -4.84 -24.89
CA ILE A 8 -16.06 -5.51 -23.87
C ILE A 8 -15.16 -6.57 -24.52
N ALA A 9 -15.69 -7.39 -25.42
CA ALA A 9 -14.94 -8.39 -26.15
C ALA A 9 -13.81 -7.76 -26.99
N PHE A 10 -14.07 -6.63 -27.61
CA PHE A 10 -13.06 -5.88 -28.37
C PHE A 10 -11.93 -5.38 -27.46
N TYR A 11 -12.23 -4.74 -26.30
CA TYR A 11 -11.22 -4.29 -25.36
C TYR A 11 -10.43 -5.46 -24.74
N TRP A 12 -11.07 -6.60 -24.53
CA TRP A 12 -10.41 -7.80 -24.01
C TRP A 12 -9.33 -8.38 -24.94
N THR A 13 -9.34 -7.99 -26.21
CA THR A 13 -8.32 -8.40 -27.17
C THR A 13 -6.95 -7.77 -26.87
N TYR A 14 -6.94 -6.60 -26.21
CA TYR A 14 -5.71 -5.89 -25.90
C TYR A 14 -5.05 -6.45 -24.62
N PRO A 15 -3.75 -6.82 -24.69
CA PRO A 15 -3.03 -7.38 -23.54
C PRO A 15 -3.00 -6.46 -22.33
N PHE A 16 -2.81 -5.15 -22.53
CA PHE A 16 -2.75 -4.17 -21.46
C PHE A 16 -4.03 -4.09 -20.64
N VAL A 17 -5.20 -4.21 -21.27
CA VAL A 17 -6.50 -4.20 -20.58
C VAL A 17 -6.63 -5.42 -19.66
N ARG A 18 -6.23 -6.60 -20.15
CA ARG A 18 -6.24 -7.83 -19.34
C ARG A 18 -5.29 -7.72 -18.15
N TYR A 19 -4.08 -7.21 -18.36
CA TYR A 19 -3.09 -7.03 -17.31
C TYR A 19 -3.56 -6.03 -16.25
N ALA A 20 -4.07 -4.87 -16.68
CA ALA A 20 -4.62 -3.86 -15.78
C ALA A 20 -5.77 -4.41 -14.92
N LEU A 21 -6.66 -5.19 -15.51
CA LEU A 21 -7.79 -5.76 -14.79
C LEU A 21 -7.35 -6.82 -13.78
N ILE A 22 -6.46 -7.74 -14.18
CA ILE A 22 -5.93 -8.78 -13.30
C ILE A 22 -5.20 -8.14 -12.11
N VAL A 23 -4.28 -7.21 -12.37
CA VAL A 23 -3.50 -6.52 -11.33
C VAL A 23 -4.41 -5.71 -10.42
N GLY A 24 -5.36 -4.96 -10.99
CA GLY A 24 -6.32 -4.17 -10.21
C GLY A 24 -7.16 -5.02 -9.25
N VAL A 25 -7.67 -6.17 -9.70
CA VAL A 25 -8.43 -7.10 -8.85
C VAL A 25 -7.55 -7.70 -7.76
N LEU A 26 -6.32 -8.11 -8.08
CA LEU A 26 -5.40 -8.68 -7.10
C LEU A 26 -5.01 -7.66 -6.02
N ILE A 27 -4.69 -6.43 -6.43
CA ILE A 27 -4.38 -5.34 -5.49
C ILE A 27 -5.59 -5.02 -4.61
N ALA A 28 -6.78 -4.91 -5.19
CA ALA A 28 -8.01 -4.65 -4.44
C ALA A 28 -8.29 -5.74 -3.40
N LEU A 29 -8.08 -7.00 -3.76
CA LEU A 29 -8.25 -8.14 -2.85
C LEU A 29 -7.25 -8.07 -1.69
N CYS A 30 -5.96 -7.90 -1.97
CA CYS A 30 -4.93 -7.79 -0.93
C CYS A 30 -5.18 -6.58 -0.02
N SER A 31 -5.50 -5.43 -0.60
CA SER A 31 -5.77 -4.19 0.14
C SER A 31 -6.98 -4.31 1.04
N SER A 32 -8.07 -4.92 0.57
CA SER A 32 -9.29 -5.10 1.37
C SER A 32 -9.07 -6.05 2.55
N LEU A 33 -8.34 -7.16 2.36
CA LEU A 33 -8.00 -8.09 3.43
C LEU A 33 -7.17 -7.43 4.53
N LEU A 34 -6.13 -6.68 4.14
CA LEU A 34 -5.29 -5.95 5.08
C LEU A 34 -6.03 -4.79 5.72
N GLY A 35 -6.87 -4.11 4.97
CA GLY A 35 -7.66 -2.97 5.44
C GLY A 35 -8.52 -3.27 6.64
N VAL A 36 -9.16 -4.45 6.69
CA VAL A 36 -9.97 -4.86 7.84
C VAL A 36 -9.14 -4.89 9.13
N THR A 37 -7.96 -5.50 9.09
CA THR A 37 -7.08 -5.58 10.27
C THR A 37 -6.56 -4.22 10.71
N LEU A 38 -6.23 -3.34 9.75
CA LEU A 38 -5.73 -2.00 10.01
C LEU A 38 -6.79 -1.08 10.62
N VAL A 39 -8.01 -1.11 10.06
CA VAL A 39 -9.13 -0.31 10.56
C VAL A 39 -9.53 -0.74 11.97
N LEU A 40 -9.62 -2.05 12.24
CA LEU A 40 -9.91 -2.58 13.57
C LEU A 40 -8.83 -2.20 14.61
N LYS A 41 -7.57 -2.10 14.21
CA LYS A 41 -6.46 -1.62 15.05
C LYS A 41 -6.42 -0.09 15.22
N ARG A 42 -7.36 0.64 14.64
CA ARG A 42 -7.40 2.12 14.65
C ARG A 42 -6.20 2.78 13.94
N PHE A 43 -5.67 2.11 12.92
CA PHE A 43 -4.63 2.63 12.02
C PHE A 43 -5.22 2.90 10.63
N SER A 44 -6.38 3.56 10.57
CA SER A 44 -7.12 3.77 9.33
C SER A 44 -6.31 4.54 8.28
N PHE A 45 -5.49 5.50 8.71
CA PHE A 45 -4.69 6.33 7.81
C PHE A 45 -3.31 5.75 7.46
N ILE A 46 -2.98 4.52 7.89
CA ILE A 46 -1.64 3.96 7.65
C ILE A 46 -1.36 3.74 6.16
N GLY A 47 -2.39 3.43 5.37
CA GLY A 47 -2.28 3.28 3.93
C GLY A 47 -1.83 4.57 3.25
N ASP A 48 -2.45 5.68 3.61
CA ASP A 48 -2.11 7.01 3.15
C ASP A 48 -0.72 7.44 3.64
N GLY A 49 -0.46 7.25 4.94
CA GLY A 49 0.82 7.57 5.55
C GLY A 49 2.01 6.87 4.90
N LEU A 50 1.90 5.57 4.69
CA LEU A 50 2.97 4.78 4.08
C LEU A 50 3.14 5.06 2.59
N SER A 51 2.08 5.39 1.86
CA SER A 51 2.20 5.78 0.45
C SER A 51 2.94 7.12 0.29
N HIS A 52 2.72 8.07 1.20
CA HIS A 52 3.48 9.32 1.20
C HIS A 52 4.94 9.14 1.66
N VAL A 53 5.20 8.23 2.59
CA VAL A 53 6.58 7.83 2.95
C VAL A 53 7.27 7.17 1.77
N ALA A 54 6.60 6.30 1.03
CA ALA A 54 7.14 5.67 -0.17
C ALA A 54 7.45 6.72 -1.26
N PHE A 55 6.57 7.70 -1.46
CA PHE A 55 6.83 8.83 -2.36
C PHE A 55 8.06 9.64 -1.93
N GLY A 56 8.19 9.93 -0.63
CA GLY A 56 9.38 10.62 -0.09
C GLY A 56 10.66 9.83 -0.32
N ALA A 57 10.63 8.51 -0.09
CA ALA A 57 11.77 7.63 -0.33
C ALA A 57 12.14 7.54 -1.83
N MET A 58 11.14 7.48 -2.71
CA MET A 58 11.34 7.49 -4.16
C MET A 58 11.96 8.82 -4.62
N SER A 59 11.54 9.94 -4.04
CA SER A 59 12.13 11.25 -4.30
C SER A 59 13.61 11.32 -3.89
N ILE A 60 13.97 10.72 -2.76
CA ILE A 60 15.37 10.58 -2.31
C ILE A 60 16.17 9.73 -3.29
N ALA A 61 15.61 8.59 -3.73
CA ALA A 61 16.26 7.72 -4.72
C ALA A 61 16.54 8.46 -6.04
N ALA A 62 15.57 9.26 -6.49
CA ALA A 62 15.69 10.07 -7.71
C ALA A 62 16.81 11.14 -7.59
N VAL A 63 16.92 11.81 -6.44
CA VAL A 63 17.98 12.78 -6.16
C VAL A 63 19.36 12.10 -6.12
N LEU A 64 19.46 10.90 -5.56
CA LEU A 64 20.67 10.10 -5.52
C LEU A 64 21.00 9.46 -6.88
N LYS A 65 20.14 9.63 -7.90
CA LYS A 65 20.25 9.05 -9.24
C LYS A 65 20.48 7.54 -9.22
N LEU A 66 19.77 6.85 -8.33
CA LEU A 66 19.81 5.39 -8.26
C LEU A 66 19.16 4.80 -9.52
N THR A 67 19.78 3.76 -10.06
CA THR A 67 19.27 3.05 -11.25
C THR A 67 17.98 2.29 -10.93
N ASP A 68 17.88 1.81 -9.68
CA ASP A 68 16.72 1.12 -9.13
C ASP A 68 16.29 1.83 -7.84
N ASP A 69 15.08 2.36 -7.81
CA ASP A 69 14.50 3.05 -6.65
C ASP A 69 13.74 2.09 -5.71
N MET A 70 13.33 0.92 -6.22
CA MET A 70 12.53 -0.08 -5.52
C MET A 70 13.12 -0.55 -4.18
N PRO A 71 14.42 -0.95 -4.08
CA PRO A 71 14.96 -1.45 -2.83
C PRO A 71 14.99 -0.39 -1.72
N LEU A 72 15.32 0.86 -2.08
CA LEU A 72 15.36 1.96 -1.14
C LEU A 72 13.96 2.33 -0.67
N THR A 73 13.01 2.46 -1.59
CA THR A 73 11.62 2.78 -1.31
C THR A 73 10.98 1.71 -0.41
N LEU A 74 11.18 0.43 -0.72
CA LEU A 74 10.72 -0.69 0.11
C LEU A 74 11.35 -0.65 1.50
N GLY A 75 12.67 -0.51 1.58
CA GLY A 75 13.40 -0.50 2.86
C GLY A 75 12.92 0.60 3.79
N VAL A 76 12.85 1.84 3.29
CA VAL A 76 12.38 3.00 4.08
C VAL A 76 10.93 2.82 4.51
N THR A 77 10.05 2.38 3.60
CA THR A 77 8.63 2.20 3.90
C THR A 77 8.40 1.10 4.92
N VAL A 78 9.12 -0.03 4.84
CA VAL A 78 9.05 -1.11 5.83
C VAL A 78 9.53 -0.62 7.20
N VAL A 79 10.65 0.09 7.28
CA VAL A 79 11.15 0.64 8.54
C VAL A 79 10.12 1.60 9.15
N CYS A 80 9.55 2.51 8.36
CA CYS A 80 8.52 3.42 8.83
C CYS A 80 7.24 2.69 9.26
N ALA A 81 6.82 1.66 8.53
CA ALA A 81 5.65 0.85 8.91
C ALA A 81 5.84 0.17 10.28
N VAL A 82 7.02 -0.42 10.50
CA VAL A 82 7.37 -1.06 11.79
C VAL A 82 7.42 -0.03 12.90
N LEU A 83 8.02 1.15 12.66
CA LEU A 83 8.08 2.23 13.65
C LEU A 83 6.68 2.74 13.98
N LEU A 84 5.82 2.99 12.98
CA LEU A 84 4.45 3.46 13.17
C LEU A 84 3.61 2.48 14.00
N LEU A 85 3.67 1.19 13.69
CA LEU A 85 2.93 0.17 14.43
C LEU A 85 3.45 -0.03 15.86
N ARG A 86 4.76 0.11 16.10
CA ARG A 86 5.33 0.08 17.45
C ARG A 86 5.01 1.33 18.25
N THR A 87 5.16 2.50 17.64
CA THR A 87 4.97 3.79 18.32
C THR A 87 3.50 4.02 18.67
N GLY A 88 2.58 3.64 17.79
CA GLY A 88 1.15 3.81 18.02
C GLY A 88 0.58 3.04 19.21
N GLN A 89 1.29 2.04 19.71
CA GLN A 89 0.87 1.24 20.87
C GLN A 89 1.37 1.82 22.21
N ASN A 90 2.50 2.53 22.22
CA ASN A 90 3.22 2.88 23.46
C ASN A 90 3.27 4.38 23.79
N THR A 91 2.73 5.26 22.96
CA THR A 91 2.87 6.71 23.15
C THR A 91 1.58 7.39 23.57
N LYS A 92 1.74 8.55 24.22
CA LYS A 92 0.62 9.47 24.55
C LYS A 92 -0.03 10.07 23.30
N ILE A 93 0.61 9.93 22.12
CA ILE A 93 0.11 10.43 20.85
C ILE A 93 -0.75 9.32 20.23
N LYS A 94 -1.97 9.65 19.85
CA LYS A 94 -2.87 8.72 19.13
C LYS A 94 -2.20 8.28 17.84
N GLY A 95 -2.26 6.98 17.50
CA GLY A 95 -1.60 6.41 16.34
C GLY A 95 -1.88 7.16 15.03
N ASP A 96 -3.14 7.56 14.78
CA ASP A 96 -3.53 8.32 13.59
C ASP A 96 -2.88 9.71 13.51
N ALA A 97 -2.64 10.38 14.63
CA ALA A 97 -1.95 11.67 14.65
C ALA A 97 -0.47 11.53 14.29
N ALA A 98 0.20 10.48 14.78
CA ALA A 98 1.59 10.18 14.43
C ALA A 98 1.72 9.85 12.94
N ILE A 99 0.79 9.05 12.41
CA ILE A 99 0.73 8.72 10.97
C ILE A 99 0.56 9.99 10.15
N ALA A 100 -0.38 10.85 10.50
CA ALA A 100 -0.64 12.10 9.78
C ALA A 100 0.59 13.02 9.75
N MET A 101 1.30 13.17 10.88
CA MET A 101 2.51 14.00 10.94
C MET A 101 3.63 13.45 10.05
N ILE A 102 3.88 12.14 10.10
CA ILE A 102 4.91 11.48 9.27
C ILE A 102 4.51 11.54 7.79
N SER A 103 3.24 11.30 7.49
CA SER A 103 2.69 11.37 6.14
C SER A 103 2.92 12.73 5.47
N VAL A 104 2.45 13.79 6.11
CA VAL A 104 2.57 15.16 5.58
C VAL A 104 4.04 15.59 5.52
N GLY A 105 4.85 15.23 6.53
CA GLY A 105 6.27 15.52 6.55
C GLY A 105 7.01 14.83 5.41
N ALA A 106 6.76 13.55 5.18
CA ALA A 106 7.39 12.79 4.09
C ALA A 106 6.99 13.33 2.70
N LEU A 107 5.70 13.66 2.52
CA LEU A 107 5.20 14.26 1.29
C LEU A 107 5.86 15.62 1.04
N ALA A 108 5.94 16.48 2.04
CA ALA A 108 6.53 17.82 1.93
C ALA A 108 8.02 17.74 1.59
N ILE A 109 8.77 16.86 2.28
CA ILE A 109 10.19 16.65 2.01
C ILE A 109 10.39 16.08 0.59
N GLY A 110 9.60 15.07 0.21
CA GLY A 110 9.66 14.47 -1.12
C GLY A 110 9.42 15.51 -2.22
N TYR A 111 8.37 16.32 -2.06
CA TYR A 111 8.04 17.38 -3.00
C TYR A 111 9.14 18.45 -3.09
N LEU A 112 9.69 18.84 -1.95
CA LEU A 112 10.77 19.82 -1.86
C LEU A 112 12.05 19.31 -2.54
N LEU A 113 12.41 18.05 -2.31
CA LEU A 113 13.57 17.43 -2.96
C LEU A 113 13.42 17.36 -4.47
N MET A 114 12.24 16.94 -4.94
CA MET A 114 11.94 16.92 -6.38
C MET A 114 12.03 18.30 -7.00
N ASN A 115 11.55 19.34 -6.30
CA ASN A 115 11.62 20.72 -6.80
C ASN A 115 13.03 21.30 -6.86
N LEU A 116 13.89 21.00 -5.87
CA LEU A 116 15.22 21.56 -5.79
C LEU A 116 16.23 20.85 -6.70
N PHE A 117 16.10 19.55 -6.87
CA PHE A 117 17.13 18.71 -7.51
C PHE A 117 16.70 18.08 -8.83
N SER A 118 15.41 18.16 -9.19
CA SER A 118 14.95 17.58 -10.47
C SER A 118 15.36 18.46 -11.64
N THR A 119 15.94 17.81 -12.63
CA THR A 119 16.28 18.40 -13.94
C THR A 119 15.13 18.27 -14.94
N SER A 120 14.03 17.65 -14.56
CA SER A 120 12.88 17.41 -15.42
C SER A 120 12.01 18.67 -15.51
N SER A 121 11.70 19.07 -16.73
CA SER A 121 10.85 20.23 -17.02
C SER A 121 9.37 20.01 -16.71
N ASN A 122 8.97 18.82 -16.25
CA ASN A 122 7.58 18.44 -16.01
C ASN A 122 7.30 17.87 -14.61
N LEU A 123 7.86 18.52 -13.60
CA LEU A 123 7.79 18.09 -12.19
C LEU A 123 6.37 17.86 -11.68
N SER A 124 5.45 18.77 -12.06
CA SER A 124 4.04 18.66 -11.67
C SER A 124 3.38 17.42 -12.27
N GLY A 125 3.78 17.01 -13.46
CA GLY A 125 3.30 15.81 -14.13
C GLY A 125 3.77 14.54 -13.41
N ASP A 126 5.04 14.51 -13.01
CA ASP A 126 5.63 13.34 -12.33
C ASP A 126 5.03 13.12 -10.94
N VAL A 127 4.80 14.19 -10.17
CA VAL A 127 4.13 14.12 -8.87
C VAL A 127 2.67 13.71 -9.03
N CYS A 128 1.94 14.32 -9.97
CA CYS A 128 0.55 13.95 -10.26
C CYS A 128 0.43 12.47 -10.69
N SER A 129 1.33 12.00 -11.53
CA SER A 129 1.30 10.61 -12.00
C SER A 129 1.52 9.62 -10.86
N THR A 130 2.37 9.94 -9.89
CA THR A 130 2.63 9.09 -8.72
C THR A 130 1.48 9.12 -7.72
N LEU A 131 0.85 10.27 -7.51
CA LEU A 131 -0.25 10.40 -6.56
C LEU A 131 -1.58 9.81 -7.07
N PHE A 132 -1.93 10.10 -8.33
CA PHE A 132 -3.23 9.73 -8.90
C PHE A 132 -3.22 8.44 -9.71
N GLY A 133 -2.08 7.79 -9.82
CA GLY A 133 -1.88 6.68 -10.73
C GLY A 133 -1.53 7.22 -12.12
N SER A 134 -0.48 6.70 -12.63
CA SER A 134 0.01 7.08 -13.95
C SER A 134 -0.56 6.15 -15.01
N THR A 135 -0.24 6.46 -16.24
CA THR A 135 -0.35 5.54 -17.36
C THR A 135 0.47 4.26 -17.19
N SER A 136 1.20 4.10 -16.07
CA SER A 136 2.00 2.91 -15.72
C SER A 136 1.18 1.62 -15.78
N ILE A 137 -0.09 1.67 -15.37
CA ILE A 137 -0.98 0.50 -15.48
C ILE A 137 -1.22 0.07 -16.93
N LEU A 138 -1.09 0.98 -17.89
CA LEU A 138 -1.26 0.70 -19.31
C LEU A 138 0.02 0.14 -19.96
N THR A 139 1.18 0.40 -19.35
CA THR A 139 2.50 -0.01 -19.84
C THR A 139 3.05 -1.23 -19.09
N LEU A 140 2.21 -1.91 -18.27
CA LEU A 140 2.58 -3.07 -17.49
C LEU A 140 3.26 -4.16 -18.32
N SER A 141 4.44 -4.54 -17.91
CA SER A 141 5.16 -5.68 -18.48
C SER A 141 4.60 -7.01 -17.92
N LYS A 142 4.82 -8.09 -18.67
CA LYS A 142 4.44 -9.44 -18.21
C LYS A 142 5.10 -9.81 -16.89
N SER A 143 6.36 -9.39 -16.68
CA SER A 143 7.12 -9.66 -15.45
C SER A 143 6.48 -9.01 -14.23
N GLU A 144 6.03 -7.76 -14.36
CA GLU A 144 5.34 -7.03 -13.27
C GLU A 144 4.01 -7.67 -12.89
N VAL A 145 3.24 -8.13 -13.88
CA VAL A 145 1.98 -8.85 -13.64
C VAL A 145 2.23 -10.16 -12.87
N TRP A 146 3.25 -10.94 -13.26
CA TRP A 146 3.60 -12.16 -12.56
C TRP A 146 4.14 -11.91 -11.15
N LEU A 147 4.93 -10.85 -10.96
CA LEU A 147 5.41 -10.43 -9.65
C LEU A 147 4.24 -10.04 -8.75
N CYS A 148 3.31 -9.23 -9.25
CA CYS A 148 2.11 -8.82 -8.53
C CYS A 148 1.22 -10.04 -8.19
N ALA A 149 1.02 -10.97 -9.13
CA ALA A 149 0.26 -12.19 -8.90
C ALA A 149 0.92 -13.07 -7.84
N GLY A 150 2.22 -13.30 -7.95
CA GLY A 150 2.99 -14.07 -6.96
C GLY A 150 2.91 -13.48 -5.57
N LEU A 151 3.11 -12.16 -5.45
CA LEU A 151 2.99 -11.46 -4.17
C LEU A 151 1.57 -11.54 -3.60
N SER A 152 0.54 -11.35 -4.43
CA SER A 152 -0.85 -11.45 -3.99
C SER A 152 -1.17 -12.84 -3.45
N VAL A 153 -0.68 -13.90 -4.10
CA VAL A 153 -0.84 -15.27 -3.61
C VAL A 153 -0.13 -15.44 -2.26
N VAL A 154 1.08 -14.91 -2.11
CA VAL A 154 1.82 -14.99 -0.83
C VAL A 154 1.06 -14.25 0.27
N VAL A 155 0.58 -13.03 0.01
CA VAL A 155 -0.18 -12.24 0.99
C VAL A 155 -1.46 -12.97 1.42
N VAL A 156 -2.24 -13.48 0.47
CA VAL A 156 -3.45 -14.23 0.76
C VAL A 156 -3.15 -15.52 1.52
N ALA A 157 -2.11 -16.26 1.10
CA ALA A 157 -1.70 -17.49 1.78
C ALA A 157 -1.26 -17.22 3.22
N VAL A 158 -0.42 -16.21 3.46
CA VAL A 158 0.01 -15.82 4.80
C VAL A 158 -1.19 -15.37 5.65
N PHE A 159 -2.10 -14.58 5.07
CA PHE A 159 -3.29 -14.14 5.77
C PHE A 159 -4.18 -15.31 6.17
N LEU A 160 -4.43 -16.27 5.29
CA LEU A 160 -5.25 -17.46 5.55
C LEU A 160 -4.59 -18.40 6.56
N LEU A 161 -3.28 -18.65 6.43
CA LEU A 161 -2.53 -19.53 7.35
C LEU A 161 -2.47 -18.99 8.77
N TYR A 162 -2.32 -17.68 8.91
CA TYR A 162 -2.23 -17.03 10.22
C TYR A 162 -3.51 -16.30 10.63
N TYR A 163 -4.63 -16.53 9.93
CA TYR A 163 -5.91 -15.86 10.14
C TYR A 163 -6.29 -15.80 11.63
N ASN A 164 -6.34 -16.94 12.32
CA ASN A 164 -6.73 -17.00 13.72
C ASN A 164 -5.81 -16.20 14.64
N LYS A 165 -4.51 -16.17 14.34
CA LYS A 165 -3.52 -15.43 15.14
C LYS A 165 -3.56 -13.94 14.85
N ILE A 166 -3.65 -13.57 13.59
CA ILE A 166 -3.80 -12.18 13.17
C ILE A 166 -5.08 -11.59 13.75
N PHE A 167 -6.18 -12.34 13.69
CA PHE A 167 -7.47 -11.93 14.23
C PHE A 167 -7.40 -11.74 15.75
N ALA A 168 -6.89 -12.71 16.50
CA ALA A 168 -6.73 -12.62 17.95
C ALA A 168 -5.90 -11.40 18.36
N VAL A 169 -4.76 -11.17 17.70
CA VAL A 169 -3.87 -10.02 17.96
C VAL A 169 -4.50 -8.69 17.52
N THR A 170 -5.43 -8.71 16.56
CA THR A 170 -6.13 -7.51 16.08
C THR A 170 -7.20 -7.05 17.07
N PHE A 171 -7.96 -7.98 17.66
CA PHE A 171 -9.04 -7.65 18.59
C PHE A 171 -8.54 -7.35 20.00
N ASP A 172 -7.70 -8.21 20.56
CA ASP A 172 -7.15 -8.02 21.90
C ASP A 172 -5.71 -8.54 21.97
N GLU A 173 -4.77 -7.61 21.84
CA GLU A 173 -3.35 -7.89 21.88
C GLU A 173 -2.90 -8.38 23.26
N ASN A 174 -3.48 -7.83 24.33
CA ASN A 174 -3.11 -8.19 25.70
C ASN A 174 -3.58 -9.61 26.02
N PHE A 175 -4.80 -9.96 25.63
CA PHE A 175 -5.31 -11.32 25.74
C PHE A 175 -4.47 -12.30 24.91
N ALA A 176 -4.16 -11.95 23.66
CA ALA A 176 -3.34 -12.79 22.79
C ALA A 176 -1.94 -13.05 23.40
N LYS A 177 -1.32 -12.05 24.04
CA LYS A 177 -0.06 -12.19 24.78
C LYS A 177 -0.23 -13.08 26.00
N ALA A 178 -1.31 -12.93 26.76
CA ALA A 178 -1.59 -13.74 27.95
C ALA A 178 -1.76 -15.24 27.63
N VAL A 179 -2.34 -15.56 26.47
CA VAL A 179 -2.50 -16.94 25.99
C VAL A 179 -1.21 -17.49 25.32
N GLY A 180 -0.10 -16.73 25.37
CA GLY A 180 1.19 -17.18 24.84
C GLY A 180 1.41 -16.91 23.34
N THR A 181 0.54 -16.15 22.69
CA THR A 181 0.77 -15.74 21.29
C THR A 181 1.79 -14.60 21.23
N LYS A 182 2.80 -14.74 20.37
CA LYS A 182 3.83 -13.70 20.15
C LYS A 182 3.25 -12.54 19.34
N ALA A 183 2.42 -11.71 19.97
CA ALA A 183 1.70 -10.62 19.29
C ALA A 183 2.62 -9.66 18.53
N ASP A 184 3.79 -9.34 19.10
CA ASP A 184 4.76 -8.44 18.47
C ASP A 184 5.28 -8.98 17.13
N LEU A 185 5.43 -10.31 17.01
CA LEU A 185 5.84 -10.95 15.75
C LEU A 185 4.74 -10.82 14.66
N TYR A 186 3.48 -11.02 15.05
CA TYR A 186 2.37 -10.89 14.10
C TYR A 186 2.13 -9.43 13.70
N ASN A 187 2.35 -8.48 14.61
CA ASN A 187 2.33 -7.06 14.31
C ASN A 187 3.43 -6.67 13.33
N LEU A 188 4.65 -7.18 13.54
CA LEU A 188 5.77 -6.97 12.63
C LEU A 188 5.47 -7.56 11.23
N LEU A 189 4.98 -8.80 11.19
CA LEU A 189 4.60 -9.47 9.95
C LEU A 189 3.56 -8.65 9.19
N LEU A 190 2.52 -8.20 9.89
CA LEU A 190 1.48 -7.35 9.29
C LEU A 190 2.06 -6.04 8.75
N ALA A 191 2.95 -5.37 9.50
CA ALA A 191 3.61 -4.15 9.07
C ALA A 191 4.38 -4.34 7.76
N VAL A 192 5.17 -5.41 7.69
CA VAL A 192 5.98 -5.72 6.50
C VAL A 192 5.09 -5.99 5.29
N ILE A 193 4.05 -6.82 5.46
CA ILE A 193 3.13 -7.15 4.36
C ILE A 193 2.41 -5.90 3.86
N VAL A 194 1.91 -5.07 4.77
CA VAL A 194 1.23 -3.81 4.41
C VAL A 194 2.17 -2.88 3.64
N ALA A 195 3.40 -2.70 4.12
CA ALA A 195 4.38 -1.85 3.45
C ALA A 195 4.70 -2.35 2.03
N VAL A 196 4.91 -3.65 1.87
CA VAL A 196 5.19 -4.27 0.56
C VAL A 196 4.02 -4.10 -0.39
N VAL A 197 2.80 -4.37 0.06
CA VAL A 197 1.59 -4.20 -0.77
C VAL A 197 1.39 -2.74 -1.17
N ILE A 198 1.59 -1.81 -0.24
CA ILE A 198 1.43 -0.37 -0.53
C ILE A 198 2.45 0.11 -1.55
N VAL A 199 3.74 -0.23 -1.39
CA VAL A 199 4.79 0.22 -2.33
C VAL A 199 4.53 -0.31 -3.74
N LEU A 200 4.22 -1.59 -3.88
CA LEU A 200 3.95 -2.18 -5.19
C LEU A 200 2.65 -1.63 -5.81
N ALA A 201 1.61 -1.51 -5.00
CA ALA A 201 0.35 -0.99 -5.50
C ALA A 201 0.42 0.51 -5.83
N MET A 202 1.19 1.30 -5.07
CA MET A 202 1.39 2.72 -5.35
C MET A 202 2.02 2.94 -6.74
N ASN A 203 3.02 2.16 -7.08
CA ASN A 203 3.67 2.26 -8.39
C ASN A 203 2.75 1.90 -9.56
N LEU A 204 1.75 1.03 -9.32
CA LEU A 204 0.84 0.55 -10.36
C LEU A 204 -0.45 1.37 -10.45
N VAL A 205 -0.99 1.79 -9.33
CA VAL A 205 -2.36 2.34 -9.23
C VAL A 205 -2.37 3.77 -8.68
N GLY A 206 -1.29 4.20 -8.07
CA GLY A 206 -1.14 5.51 -7.42
C GLY A 206 -1.48 5.50 -5.94
N SER A 207 -0.89 6.45 -5.21
CA SER A 207 -0.97 6.50 -3.74
C SER A 207 -2.37 6.76 -3.21
N LEU A 208 -3.13 7.64 -3.85
CA LEU A 208 -4.48 7.97 -3.40
C LEU A 208 -5.48 6.83 -3.62
N LEU A 209 -5.36 6.10 -4.73
CA LEU A 209 -6.26 5.00 -5.01
C LEU A 209 -5.98 3.80 -4.09
N ILE A 210 -4.72 3.51 -3.77
CA ILE A 210 -4.40 2.44 -2.83
C ILE A 210 -4.91 2.74 -1.42
N SER A 211 -4.78 4.00 -0.96
CA SER A 211 -5.33 4.43 0.33
C SER A 211 -6.84 4.20 0.39
N ALA A 212 -7.56 4.55 -0.67
CA ALA A 212 -9.00 4.32 -0.78
C ALA A 212 -9.34 2.82 -0.79
N LEU A 213 -8.61 2.00 -1.54
CA LEU A 213 -8.83 0.55 -1.62
C LEU A 213 -8.56 -0.18 -0.29
N VAL A 214 -7.65 0.33 0.54
CA VAL A 214 -7.40 -0.22 1.88
C VAL A 214 -8.53 0.13 2.85
N ILE A 215 -9.00 1.38 2.84
CA ILE A 215 -9.90 1.90 3.88
C ILE A 215 -11.37 1.65 3.56
N PHE A 216 -11.85 1.98 2.36
CA PHE A 216 -13.27 1.99 2.04
C PHE A 216 -13.94 0.61 2.11
N PRO A 217 -13.37 -0.49 1.62
CA PRO A 217 -14.02 -1.79 1.74
C PRO A 217 -14.23 -2.20 3.21
N ALA A 218 -13.22 -1.95 4.06
CA ALA A 218 -13.28 -2.28 5.48
C ALA A 218 -14.34 -1.43 6.22
N LEU A 219 -14.34 -0.11 6.01
CA LEU A 219 -15.33 0.78 6.62
C LEU A 219 -16.75 0.50 6.13
N SER A 220 -16.91 0.17 4.84
CA SER A 220 -18.21 -0.19 4.29
C SER A 220 -18.77 -1.47 4.91
N ALA A 221 -17.91 -2.49 5.06
CA ALA A 221 -18.29 -3.75 5.72
C ALA A 221 -18.70 -3.51 7.17
N MET A 222 -17.93 -2.74 7.94
CA MET A 222 -18.25 -2.39 9.34
C MET A 222 -19.53 -1.55 9.50
N ARG A 223 -20.01 -0.92 8.43
CA ARG A 223 -21.26 -0.16 8.48
C ARG A 223 -22.48 -1.03 8.20
N ILE A 224 -22.30 -2.13 7.49
CA ILE A 224 -23.38 -3.06 7.10
C ILE A 224 -23.61 -4.12 8.18
N PHE A 225 -22.53 -4.58 8.80
CA PHE A 225 -22.50 -5.60 9.86
C PHE A 225 -22.14 -4.98 11.21
#